data_cd75ea3b82d9c686f161c3241a310817
#
_entry.id   cd75ea3b82d9c686f161c3241a310817
#
_cell.length_a   1.000
_cell.length_b   1.000
_cell.length_c   1.000
_cell.angle_alpha   90.00
_cell.angle_beta   90.00
_cell.angle_gamma   90.00
#
_symmetry.space_group_name_H-M   'P 1'
#
loop_
_entity.id
_entity.type
_entity.pdbx_description
1 polymer ?
#
loop_
_entity_poly.entity_id
_entity_poly.type
_entity_poly.pdbx_seq_one_letter_code
_entity_poly.pdbx_strand_id
1 'polypeptide(L)'
;MSAQRKFKLGRREFLKFVGIGGAAVLFTPLETLAAPYYEGKTITIVVGVGPGGGYDRMARMLQRYLTKHIPGKPTVVIENMPGASSILAANRIYNLAKPDGLTIGAPQRGIPFAQLLKVDGVKFDVTKYAWIGSTAVESTALAVRSDLPYKTFADLQKANTQLILGGTGPGESSVQFAILLKEFLGLNMKMIYYPSSADVMLAIERKEVDGRAGSYSALKPFIDRGLVRPLIRGKASEPGMENLPVDEDLVTDKRGKIFMSMRSAGELIGRPYVAPPRTPPEVMNILREAFAKVIKDPELKKESQKNQMEVQYVSAKDCQNVLNTIFRQPDDVIKEFSKYIKF
;
A
#
# COMPACT_ATOMS: atom_id res chain seq x y z
N MET A 1 81.10 18.95 -63.66
CA MET A 1 80.03 19.94 -64.07
C MET A 1 78.71 19.24 -63.99
N SER A 2 77.91 19.56 -63.03
CA SER A 2 76.66 18.95 -62.58
C SER A 2 75.48 19.59 -63.29
N ALA A 3 74.61 18.76 -63.84
CA ALA A 3 73.34 19.20 -64.40
C ALA A 3 72.20 18.74 -63.52
N GLN A 4 71.61 19.65 -62.73
CA GLN A 4 70.39 19.44 -61.99
C GLN A 4 69.19 19.45 -62.92
N ARG A 5 68.47 18.32 -63.05
CA ARG A 5 67.16 18.27 -63.67
C ARG A 5 66.10 18.51 -62.58
N LYS A 6 65.38 19.61 -62.73
CA LYS A 6 64.14 19.92 -61.92
C LYS A 6 62.98 19.13 -62.53
N PHE A 7 62.46 18.17 -61.83
CA PHE A 7 61.17 17.55 -62.12
C PHE A 7 60.03 18.43 -61.63
N LYS A 8 59.21 18.95 -62.53
CA LYS A 8 57.92 19.63 -62.18
C LYS A 8 56.85 18.55 -62.37
N LEU A 9 56.30 18.03 -61.27
CA LEU A 9 55.05 17.27 -61.25
C LEU A 9 53.84 18.17 -61.40
N GLY A 10 53.07 17.94 -62.47
CA GLY A 10 51.88 18.71 -62.75
C GLY A 10 50.72 18.32 -61.79
N ARG A 11 49.92 19.33 -61.45
CA ARG A 11 48.77 19.26 -60.54
C ARG A 11 47.77 18.12 -60.84
N ARG A 12 47.80 17.51 -62.00
CA ARG A 12 46.94 16.41 -62.45
C ARG A 12 47.40 15.01 -62.03
N GLU A 13 48.67 14.85 -61.69
CA GLU A 13 49.19 13.54 -61.26
C GLU A 13 49.14 13.32 -59.75
N PHE A 14 49.01 14.39 -58.96
CA PHE A 14 48.83 14.31 -57.52
C PHE A 14 47.43 13.79 -57.12
N LEU A 15 46.46 13.88 -58.01
CA LEU A 15 45.11 13.40 -57.79
C LEU A 15 44.87 11.92 -58.12
N LYS A 16 45.86 11.20 -58.66
CA LYS A 16 45.74 9.78 -58.98
C LYS A 16 46.32 8.86 -57.90
N PHE A 17 46.97 9.37 -56.86
CA PHE A 17 47.57 8.57 -55.80
C PHE A 17 46.82 8.68 -54.43
N VAL A 18 45.70 9.35 -54.36
CA VAL A 18 44.87 9.45 -53.14
C VAL A 18 43.63 8.57 -53.21
N GLY A 19 43.65 7.57 -54.08
CA GLY A 19 42.48 6.71 -54.25
C GLY A 19 42.80 5.23 -54.03
N ILE A 20 43.16 4.81 -52.83
CA ILE A 20 42.96 3.41 -52.29
C ILE A 20 43.48 3.44 -50.83
N GLY A 21 42.61 3.62 -49.91
CA GLY A 21 42.90 3.59 -48.46
C GLY A 21 41.84 4.29 -47.60
N GLY A 22 40.61 4.32 -48.13
CA GLY A 22 39.45 4.77 -47.30
C GLY A 22 39.11 3.63 -46.34
N ALA A 23 39.77 3.61 -45.18
CA ALA A 23 39.20 2.90 -44.05
C ALA A 23 37.89 3.65 -43.69
N ALA A 24 36.75 3.08 -44.07
CA ALA A 24 35.46 3.47 -43.60
C ALA A 24 35.49 3.27 -42.08
N VAL A 25 35.79 4.33 -41.31
CA VAL A 25 35.54 4.40 -39.91
C VAL A 25 34.02 4.39 -39.80
N LEU A 26 33.47 3.19 -39.59
CA LEU A 26 32.08 3.02 -39.14
C LEU A 26 32.00 3.75 -37.82
N PHE A 27 31.56 5.01 -37.85
CA PHE A 27 31.00 5.68 -36.69
C PHE A 27 29.76 4.88 -36.32
N THR A 28 29.91 3.80 -35.55
CA THR A 28 28.80 3.32 -34.73
C THR A 28 28.44 4.48 -33.78
N PRO A 29 27.22 5.02 -33.84
CA PRO A 29 26.81 5.98 -32.84
C PRO A 29 27.01 5.27 -31.51
N LEU A 30 27.92 5.76 -30.66
CA LEU A 30 27.87 5.45 -29.24
C LEU A 30 26.49 5.94 -28.81
N GLU A 31 25.54 5.02 -28.66
CA GLU A 31 24.34 5.30 -27.86
C GLU A 31 24.88 5.68 -26.50
N THR A 32 24.95 6.96 -26.22
CA THR A 32 25.13 7.49 -24.89
C THR A 32 23.95 6.96 -24.11
N LEU A 33 24.15 5.85 -23.39
CA LEU A 33 23.16 5.35 -22.42
C LEU A 33 22.94 6.49 -21.45
N ALA A 34 21.83 7.20 -21.63
CA ALA A 34 21.43 8.24 -20.70
C ALA A 34 21.39 7.61 -19.31
N ALA A 35 21.98 8.31 -18.33
CA ALA A 35 21.99 7.83 -16.95
C ALA A 35 20.55 7.50 -16.51
N PRO A 36 20.35 6.41 -15.76
CA PRO A 36 19.01 6.02 -15.30
C PRO A 36 18.33 7.18 -14.56
N TYR A 37 17.04 7.39 -14.84
CA TYR A 37 16.27 8.51 -14.28
C TYR A 37 16.46 8.72 -12.77
N TYR A 38 16.57 7.62 -12.01
CA TYR A 38 16.66 7.66 -10.54
C TYR A 38 18.09 7.71 -9.99
N GLU A 39 19.12 7.75 -10.83
CA GLU A 39 20.50 7.81 -10.38
C GLU A 39 20.77 9.09 -9.54
N GLY A 40 21.36 8.90 -8.36
CA GLY A 40 21.64 9.97 -7.40
C GLY A 40 20.40 10.60 -6.75
N LYS A 41 19.18 10.10 -7.01
CA LYS A 41 17.94 10.65 -6.46
C LYS A 41 17.49 9.93 -5.19
N THR A 42 16.61 10.58 -4.45
CA THR A 42 15.94 10.03 -3.27
C THR A 42 14.44 9.92 -3.53
N ILE A 43 13.86 8.75 -3.24
CA ILE A 43 12.41 8.52 -3.23
C ILE A 43 11.93 8.58 -1.79
N THR A 44 10.94 9.42 -1.51
CA THR A 44 10.24 9.46 -0.22
C THR A 44 8.96 8.66 -0.29
N ILE A 45 8.79 7.68 0.62
CA ILE A 45 7.52 6.98 0.82
C ILE A 45 6.80 7.63 2.00
N VAL A 46 5.72 8.35 1.72
CA VAL A 46 4.87 8.98 2.75
C VAL A 46 3.84 7.96 3.22
N VAL A 47 4.00 7.49 4.47
CA VAL A 47 3.13 6.50 5.10
C VAL A 47 2.06 7.23 5.92
N GLY A 48 0.78 7.01 5.60
CA GLY A 48 -0.35 7.74 6.18
C GLY A 48 -0.73 7.33 7.61
N VAL A 49 0.16 6.64 8.33
CA VAL A 49 -0.05 6.18 9.72
C VAL A 49 1.20 6.43 10.56
N GLY A 50 1.03 6.36 11.88
CA GLY A 50 2.15 6.43 12.82
C GLY A 50 3.10 5.23 12.70
N PRO A 51 4.34 5.36 13.20
CA PRO A 51 5.36 4.32 13.14
C PRO A 51 4.95 3.06 13.92
N GLY A 52 5.56 1.91 13.56
CA GLY A 52 5.42 0.62 14.24
C GLY A 52 4.18 -0.20 13.85
N GLY A 53 3.19 0.38 13.18
CA GLY A 53 2.02 -0.34 12.66
C GLY A 53 2.31 -1.14 11.39
N GLY A 54 1.33 -1.94 10.93
CA GLY A 54 1.48 -2.82 9.77
C GLY A 54 1.90 -2.10 8.48
N TYR A 55 1.35 -0.92 8.20
CA TYR A 55 1.73 -0.11 7.04
C TYR A 55 3.16 0.40 7.12
N ASP A 56 3.59 0.90 8.27
CA ASP A 56 4.95 1.38 8.49
C ASP A 56 5.98 0.25 8.40
N ARG A 57 5.71 -0.88 9.05
CA ARG A 57 6.57 -2.07 8.99
C ARG A 57 6.75 -2.57 7.55
N MET A 58 5.66 -2.63 6.76
CA MET A 58 5.70 -3.02 5.36
C MET A 58 6.50 -2.01 4.52
N ALA A 59 6.27 -0.72 4.70
CA ALA A 59 6.99 0.32 3.95
C ALA A 59 8.50 0.28 4.23
N ARG A 60 8.92 0.07 5.50
CA ARG A 60 10.34 -0.09 5.87
C ARG A 60 10.96 -1.38 5.33
N MET A 61 10.19 -2.44 5.24
CA MET A 61 10.64 -3.67 4.59
C MET A 61 10.80 -3.43 3.08
N LEU A 62 9.79 -2.87 2.41
CA LEU A 62 9.83 -2.56 0.98
C LEU A 62 10.98 -1.61 0.61
N GLN A 63 11.26 -0.60 1.44
CA GLN A 63 12.34 0.38 1.28
C GLN A 63 13.68 -0.28 0.96
N ARG A 64 14.05 -1.33 1.69
CA ARG A 64 15.36 -2.01 1.55
C ARG A 64 15.53 -2.73 0.23
N TYR A 65 14.42 -3.21 -0.35
CA TYR A 65 14.44 -3.97 -1.59
C TYR A 65 14.14 -3.11 -2.81
N LEU A 66 13.36 -2.04 -2.65
CA LEU A 66 12.96 -1.18 -3.76
C LEU A 66 14.17 -0.55 -4.47
N THR A 67 15.17 -0.12 -3.70
CA THR A 67 16.45 0.40 -4.23
C THR A 67 17.13 -0.57 -5.18
N LYS A 68 17.09 -1.89 -4.90
CA LYS A 68 17.75 -2.91 -5.74
C LYS A 68 17.11 -3.04 -7.12
N HIS A 69 15.81 -2.80 -7.23
CA HIS A 69 15.01 -3.08 -8.42
C HIS A 69 14.69 -1.83 -9.26
N ILE A 70 14.99 -0.63 -8.77
CA ILE A 70 14.87 0.60 -9.55
C ILE A 70 16.19 0.91 -10.26
N PRO A 71 16.19 1.08 -11.62
CA PRO A 71 17.37 1.54 -12.35
C PRO A 71 17.91 2.86 -11.77
N GLY A 72 19.23 2.94 -11.55
CA GLY A 72 19.87 4.07 -10.88
C GLY A 72 19.94 3.94 -9.35
N LYS A 73 19.35 2.90 -8.78
CA LYS A 73 19.45 2.54 -7.35
C LYS A 73 19.26 3.73 -6.40
N PRO A 74 18.13 4.44 -6.45
CA PRO A 74 17.88 5.62 -5.61
C PRO A 74 17.94 5.27 -4.14
N THR A 75 18.24 6.27 -3.31
CA THR A 75 17.95 6.18 -1.88
C THR A 75 16.44 6.18 -1.67
N VAL A 76 15.93 5.29 -0.81
CA VAL A 76 14.51 5.29 -0.43
C VAL A 76 14.40 5.62 1.05
N VAL A 77 13.54 6.60 1.40
CA VAL A 77 13.31 7.02 2.78
C VAL A 77 11.83 6.93 3.15
N ILE A 78 11.53 6.71 4.42
CA ILE A 78 10.17 6.63 4.95
C ILE A 78 9.87 7.90 5.75
N GLU A 79 8.71 8.50 5.46
CA GLU A 79 8.15 9.61 6.22
C GLU A 79 6.77 9.19 6.74
N ASN A 80 6.58 9.16 8.05
CA ASN A 80 5.27 8.91 8.64
C ASN A 80 4.49 10.22 8.74
N MET A 81 3.27 10.25 8.20
CA MET A 81 2.34 11.38 8.25
C MET A 81 0.96 10.91 8.72
N PRO A 82 0.79 10.63 10.02
CA PRO A 82 -0.51 10.27 10.56
C PRO A 82 -1.45 11.47 10.57
N GLY A 83 -2.75 11.20 10.61
CA GLY A 83 -3.78 12.21 10.83
C GLY A 83 -5.00 12.00 9.96
N ALA A 84 -6.17 12.28 10.54
CA ALA A 84 -7.48 12.14 9.92
C ALA A 84 -7.62 10.82 9.12
N SER A 85 -7.27 9.70 9.74
CA SER A 85 -7.32 8.37 9.12
C SER A 85 -6.62 8.30 7.75
N SER A 86 -5.43 8.93 7.64
CA SER A 86 -4.60 9.01 6.43
C SER A 86 -5.02 10.07 5.40
N ILE A 87 -6.09 10.85 5.65
CA ILE A 87 -6.54 11.92 4.75
C ILE A 87 -5.45 12.98 4.57
N LEU A 88 -4.70 13.32 5.62
CA LEU A 88 -3.61 14.31 5.53
C LEU A 88 -2.52 13.85 4.56
N ALA A 89 -2.05 12.62 4.69
CA ALA A 89 -1.05 12.06 3.78
C ALA A 89 -1.59 11.97 2.34
N ALA A 90 -2.83 11.50 2.17
CA ALA A 90 -3.48 11.43 0.86
C ALA A 90 -3.57 12.82 0.20
N ASN A 91 -4.04 13.84 0.92
CA ASN A 91 -4.09 15.22 0.41
C ASN A 91 -2.70 15.72 -0.02
N ARG A 92 -1.66 15.48 0.80
CA ARG A 92 -0.29 15.89 0.46
C ARG A 92 0.19 15.24 -0.84
N ILE A 93 0.01 13.93 -0.98
CA ILE A 93 0.41 13.22 -2.21
C ILE A 93 -0.35 13.75 -3.42
N TYR A 94 -1.65 14.02 -3.27
CA TYR A 94 -2.49 14.45 -4.38
C TYR A 94 -2.19 15.87 -4.85
N ASN A 95 -2.04 16.82 -3.89
CA ASN A 95 -2.05 18.25 -4.18
C ASN A 95 -0.66 18.91 -4.11
N LEU A 96 0.27 18.35 -3.31
CA LEU A 96 1.53 19.02 -2.99
C LEU A 96 2.77 18.29 -3.52
N ALA A 97 2.71 16.98 -3.68
CA ALA A 97 3.82 16.20 -4.20
C ALA A 97 3.98 16.46 -5.72
N LYS A 98 5.23 16.63 -6.16
CA LYS A 98 5.53 16.78 -7.58
C LYS A 98 5.28 15.47 -8.33
N PRO A 99 4.72 15.51 -9.55
CA PRO A 99 4.46 14.29 -10.33
C PRO A 99 5.73 13.78 -11.04
N ASP A 100 6.84 13.70 -10.31
CA ASP A 100 8.15 13.28 -10.81
C ASP A 100 8.56 11.87 -10.32
N GLY A 101 7.70 11.19 -9.55
CA GLY A 101 7.97 9.86 -9.02
C GLY A 101 8.97 9.83 -7.85
N LEU A 102 9.40 10.97 -7.33
CA LEU A 102 10.30 11.04 -6.16
C LEU A 102 9.54 11.05 -4.83
N THR A 103 8.23 11.26 -4.88
CA THR A 103 7.35 11.12 -3.71
C THR A 103 6.24 10.14 -4.05
N ILE A 104 6.13 9.06 -3.29
CA ILE A 104 5.05 8.08 -3.40
C ILE A 104 4.32 7.97 -2.06
N GLY A 105 3.04 7.64 -2.09
CA GLY A 105 2.20 7.51 -0.91
C GLY A 105 1.88 6.06 -0.59
N ALA A 106 1.83 5.76 0.70
CA ALA A 106 1.27 4.54 1.25
C ALA A 106 0.10 4.91 2.20
N PRO A 107 -1.06 5.36 1.66
CA PRO A 107 -2.21 5.70 2.46
C PRO A 107 -2.92 4.45 2.97
N GLN A 108 -3.81 4.61 3.95
CA GLN A 108 -4.67 3.51 4.40
C GLN A 108 -5.66 3.11 3.30
N ARG A 109 -6.01 1.81 3.25
CA ARG A 109 -7.00 1.25 2.32
C ARG A 109 -8.41 1.80 2.48
N GLY A 110 -8.68 2.54 3.56
CA GLY A 110 -9.97 3.20 3.84
C GLY A 110 -10.20 4.51 3.10
N ILE A 111 -9.17 5.13 2.49
CA ILE A 111 -9.32 6.45 1.85
C ILE A 111 -10.35 6.50 0.69
N PRO A 112 -10.64 5.41 -0.07
CA PRO A 112 -11.72 5.42 -1.04
C PRO A 112 -13.10 5.67 -0.39
N PHE A 113 -13.31 5.14 0.81
CA PHE A 113 -14.57 5.39 1.55
C PHE A 113 -14.65 6.81 2.08
N ALA A 114 -13.54 7.42 2.50
CA ALA A 114 -13.52 8.83 2.87
C ALA A 114 -14.00 9.73 1.71
N GLN A 115 -13.57 9.45 0.48
CA GLN A 115 -14.04 10.16 -0.71
C GLN A 115 -15.50 9.82 -1.03
N LEU A 116 -15.86 8.53 -1.02
CA LEU A 116 -17.23 8.08 -1.32
C LEU A 116 -18.26 8.74 -0.41
N LEU A 117 -17.93 8.86 0.88
CA LEU A 117 -18.76 9.44 1.92
C LEU A 117 -18.63 10.96 2.04
N LYS A 118 -17.86 11.60 1.15
CA LYS A 118 -17.62 13.05 1.11
C LYS A 118 -17.18 13.61 2.47
N VAL A 119 -16.25 12.92 3.13
CA VAL A 119 -15.74 13.31 4.43
C VAL A 119 -15.07 14.69 4.35
N ASP A 120 -15.34 15.54 5.32
CA ASP A 120 -14.73 16.86 5.43
C ASP A 120 -13.19 16.75 5.42
N GLY A 121 -12.54 17.66 4.69
CA GLY A 121 -11.09 17.68 4.54
C GLY A 121 -10.54 16.77 3.44
N VAL A 122 -11.35 15.95 2.78
CA VAL A 122 -10.93 15.21 1.58
C VAL A 122 -10.76 16.18 0.41
N LYS A 123 -9.52 16.30 -0.08
CA LYS A 123 -9.12 17.16 -1.21
C LYS A 123 -8.38 16.37 -2.29
N PHE A 124 -8.66 15.09 -2.41
CA PHE A 124 -8.09 14.18 -3.40
C PHE A 124 -9.18 13.44 -4.15
N ASP A 125 -8.81 12.88 -5.29
CA ASP A 125 -9.62 11.91 -6.04
C ASP A 125 -8.81 10.62 -6.21
N VAL A 126 -9.21 9.56 -5.51
CA VAL A 126 -8.49 8.27 -5.52
C VAL A 126 -8.44 7.64 -6.91
N THR A 127 -9.38 7.99 -7.80
CA THR A 127 -9.43 7.49 -9.17
C THR A 127 -8.36 8.14 -10.06
N LYS A 128 -7.84 9.30 -9.66
CA LYS A 128 -6.84 10.09 -10.40
C LYS A 128 -5.41 9.90 -9.92
N TYR A 129 -5.18 9.21 -8.81
CA TYR A 129 -3.82 8.82 -8.44
C TYR A 129 -3.17 7.96 -9.52
N ALA A 130 -1.88 8.12 -9.71
CA ALA A 130 -1.08 7.17 -10.46
C ALA A 130 -0.80 5.94 -9.58
N TRP A 131 -1.65 4.92 -9.65
CA TRP A 131 -1.53 3.70 -8.85
C TRP A 131 -0.30 2.91 -9.24
N ILE A 132 0.49 2.50 -8.23
CA ILE A 132 1.66 1.62 -8.40
C ILE A 132 1.22 0.17 -8.21
N GLY A 133 0.44 -0.10 -7.17
CA GLY A 133 -0.09 -1.41 -6.80
C GLY A 133 -0.30 -1.51 -5.30
N SER A 134 -0.46 -2.74 -4.81
CA SER A 134 -0.50 -3.03 -3.37
C SER A 134 0.42 -4.20 -3.03
N THR A 135 0.93 -4.20 -1.79
CA THR A 135 1.83 -5.25 -1.28
C THR A 135 1.10 -6.44 -0.67
N ALA A 136 -0.20 -6.35 -0.47
CA ALA A 136 -0.98 -7.42 0.15
C ALA A 136 -2.47 -7.31 -0.16
N VAL A 137 -3.15 -8.43 -0.11
CA VAL A 137 -4.56 -8.52 0.29
C VAL A 137 -4.56 -8.64 1.81
N GLU A 138 -5.28 -7.78 2.50
CA GLU A 138 -5.22 -7.68 3.96
C GLU A 138 -6.52 -8.14 4.60
N SER A 139 -6.48 -9.27 5.26
CA SER A 139 -7.61 -9.74 6.07
C SER A 139 -7.75 -8.93 7.34
N THR A 140 -8.99 -8.65 7.75
CA THR A 140 -9.30 -8.04 9.03
C THR A 140 -9.84 -9.09 9.99
N ALA A 141 -9.39 -9.07 11.24
CA ALA A 141 -9.97 -9.87 12.31
C ALA A 141 -10.26 -9.02 13.54
N LEU A 142 -11.26 -9.41 14.32
CA LEU A 142 -11.44 -8.97 15.70
C LEU A 142 -10.74 -9.97 16.62
N ALA A 143 -9.79 -9.48 17.40
CA ALA A 143 -9.09 -10.27 18.41
C ALA A 143 -9.29 -9.64 19.79
N VAL A 144 -9.48 -10.49 20.79
CA VAL A 144 -9.58 -10.10 22.21
C VAL A 144 -8.46 -10.72 23.01
N ARG A 145 -8.15 -10.15 24.18
CA ARG A 145 -7.17 -10.72 25.11
C ARG A 145 -7.48 -12.18 25.39
N SER A 146 -6.48 -13.02 25.38
CA SER A 146 -6.63 -14.48 25.58
C SER A 146 -7.02 -14.86 27.02
N ASP A 147 -6.81 -13.96 28.00
CA ASP A 147 -7.20 -14.17 29.40
C ASP A 147 -8.70 -13.92 29.64
N LEU A 148 -9.41 -13.35 28.67
CA LEU A 148 -10.87 -13.20 28.72
C LEU A 148 -11.58 -14.55 28.48
N PRO A 149 -12.80 -14.75 29.05
CA PRO A 149 -13.48 -16.03 28.98
C PRO A 149 -14.05 -16.38 27.59
N TYR A 150 -13.90 -15.49 26.60
CA TYR A 150 -14.47 -15.63 25.27
C TYR A 150 -13.56 -16.46 24.37
N LYS A 151 -14.04 -17.62 23.89
CA LYS A 151 -13.32 -18.52 22.98
C LYS A 151 -13.80 -18.45 21.55
N THR A 152 -15.05 -18.03 21.34
CA THR A 152 -15.71 -17.91 20.04
C THR A 152 -16.37 -16.53 19.90
N PHE A 153 -16.74 -16.15 18.67
CA PHE A 153 -17.51 -14.92 18.45
C PHE A 153 -18.92 -15.05 19.07
N ALA A 154 -19.49 -16.23 19.08
CA ALA A 154 -20.79 -16.47 19.73
C ALA A 154 -20.75 -16.24 21.25
N ASP A 155 -19.60 -16.44 21.91
CA ASP A 155 -19.45 -16.10 23.34
C ASP A 155 -19.53 -14.59 23.55
N LEU A 156 -18.92 -13.79 22.62
CA LEU A 156 -19.02 -12.33 22.67
C LEU A 156 -20.43 -11.82 22.45
N GLN A 157 -21.19 -12.44 21.52
CA GLN A 157 -22.57 -12.06 21.24
C GLN A 157 -23.49 -12.30 22.45
N LYS A 158 -23.19 -13.32 23.26
CA LYS A 158 -23.94 -13.66 24.48
C LYS A 158 -23.48 -12.89 25.73
N ALA A 159 -22.34 -12.20 25.62
CA ALA A 159 -21.76 -11.47 26.74
C ALA A 159 -22.60 -10.25 27.12
N ASN A 160 -22.98 -10.14 28.39
CA ASN A 160 -23.64 -8.93 28.92
C ASN A 160 -22.65 -7.79 29.16
N THR A 161 -21.36 -8.10 29.24
CA THR A 161 -20.31 -7.11 29.52
C THR A 161 -19.94 -6.37 28.25
N GLN A 162 -19.88 -5.04 28.32
CA GLN A 162 -19.40 -4.22 27.21
C GLN A 162 -17.88 -4.35 27.04
N LEU A 163 -17.45 -4.77 25.86
CA LEU A 163 -16.02 -4.82 25.49
C LEU A 163 -15.48 -3.40 25.25
N ILE A 164 -14.25 -3.18 25.71
CA ILE A 164 -13.50 -1.97 25.38
C ILE A 164 -12.50 -2.34 24.29
N LEU A 165 -12.70 -1.81 23.09
CA LEU A 165 -11.83 -2.07 21.95
C LEU A 165 -10.95 -0.87 21.64
N GLY A 166 -9.68 -1.10 21.34
CA GLY A 166 -8.75 -0.06 20.90
C GLY A 166 -8.74 0.09 19.39
N GLY A 167 -8.55 1.31 18.90
CA GLY A 167 -8.39 1.65 17.48
C GLY A 167 -7.58 2.93 17.29
N THR A 168 -7.27 3.32 16.05
CA THR A 168 -6.50 4.53 15.76
C THR A 168 -7.36 5.70 15.28
N GLY A 169 -8.65 5.48 15.11
CA GLY A 169 -9.61 6.51 14.72
C GLY A 169 -10.80 5.92 13.96
N PRO A 170 -11.92 6.64 13.88
CA PRO A 170 -13.16 6.15 13.29
C PRO A 170 -13.03 5.80 11.79
N GLY A 171 -12.14 6.48 11.06
CA GLY A 171 -11.88 6.19 9.65
C GLY A 171 -10.92 5.02 9.40
N GLU A 172 -10.40 4.37 10.45
CA GLU A 172 -9.61 3.14 10.29
C GLU A 172 -10.50 2.00 9.82
N SER A 173 -10.13 1.32 8.73
CA SER A 173 -10.93 0.22 8.14
C SER A 173 -11.23 -0.91 9.13
N SER A 174 -10.33 -1.19 10.07
CA SER A 174 -10.55 -2.18 11.12
C SER A 174 -11.49 -1.69 12.23
N VAL A 175 -11.50 -0.40 12.53
CA VAL A 175 -12.51 0.18 13.43
C VAL A 175 -13.90 0.11 12.79
N GLN A 176 -13.99 0.41 11.49
CA GLN A 176 -15.22 0.28 10.72
C GLN A 176 -15.76 -1.17 10.74
N PHE A 177 -14.86 -2.17 10.67
CA PHE A 177 -15.22 -3.56 10.85
C PHE A 177 -15.89 -3.82 12.21
N ALA A 178 -15.29 -3.37 13.30
CA ALA A 178 -15.85 -3.54 14.63
C ALA A 178 -17.22 -2.82 14.79
N ILE A 179 -17.38 -1.64 14.18
CA ILE A 179 -18.64 -0.89 14.17
C ILE A 179 -19.74 -1.70 13.45
N LEU A 180 -19.44 -2.27 12.28
CA LEU A 180 -20.41 -3.10 11.57
C LEU A 180 -20.75 -4.39 12.33
N LEU A 181 -19.80 -5.01 13.04
CA LEU A 181 -20.08 -6.13 13.93
C LEU A 181 -21.04 -5.73 15.05
N LYS A 182 -20.88 -4.52 15.62
CA LYS A 182 -21.80 -4.00 16.62
C LYS A 182 -23.20 -3.85 16.06
N GLU A 183 -23.34 -3.17 14.93
CA GLU A 183 -24.65 -2.79 14.36
C GLU A 183 -25.42 -4.00 13.80
N PHE A 184 -24.74 -4.94 13.15
CA PHE A 184 -25.40 -6.02 12.42
C PHE A 184 -25.24 -7.41 13.03
N LEU A 185 -24.31 -7.59 13.97
CA LEU A 185 -24.09 -8.86 14.67
C LEU A 185 -24.21 -8.73 16.21
N GLY A 186 -24.64 -7.57 16.71
CA GLY A 186 -24.96 -7.38 18.14
C GLY A 186 -23.73 -7.37 19.07
N LEU A 187 -22.55 -7.03 18.58
CA LEU A 187 -21.35 -6.91 19.42
C LEU A 187 -21.49 -5.75 20.40
N ASN A 188 -21.60 -6.03 21.70
CA ASN A 188 -21.65 -5.00 22.75
C ASN A 188 -20.26 -4.44 23.01
N MET A 189 -19.93 -3.26 22.43
CA MET A 189 -18.60 -2.67 22.54
C MET A 189 -18.61 -1.14 22.55
N LYS A 190 -17.52 -0.55 23.07
CA LYS A 190 -17.14 0.85 22.86
C LYS A 190 -15.70 0.93 22.37
N MET A 191 -15.38 2.03 21.68
CA MET A 191 -14.02 2.29 21.15
C MET A 191 -13.26 3.29 22.03
N ILE A 192 -11.95 3.05 22.19
CA ILE A 192 -10.95 4.02 22.68
C ILE A 192 -9.90 4.17 21.59
N TYR A 193 -9.49 5.41 21.30
CA TYR A 193 -8.55 5.70 20.23
C TYR A 193 -7.17 6.05 20.76
N TYR A 194 -6.14 5.54 20.05
CA TYR A 194 -4.72 5.67 20.33
C TYR A 194 -3.98 6.26 19.13
N PRO A 195 -2.81 6.88 19.33
CA PRO A 195 -2.06 7.50 18.23
C PRO A 195 -1.60 6.52 17.15
N SER A 196 -1.30 5.26 17.51
CA SER A 196 -0.86 4.24 16.57
C SER A 196 -1.38 2.85 16.93
N SER A 197 -1.31 1.93 15.96
CA SER A 197 -1.64 0.51 16.19
C SER A 197 -0.71 -0.15 17.22
N ALA A 198 0.53 0.32 17.35
CA ALA A 198 1.46 -0.17 18.35
C ALA A 198 1.00 0.22 19.76
N ASP A 199 0.53 1.47 19.93
CA ASP A 199 -0.01 1.95 21.22
C ASP A 199 -1.26 1.16 21.62
N VAL A 200 -2.12 0.80 20.66
CA VAL A 200 -3.27 -0.08 20.93
C VAL A 200 -2.81 -1.44 21.47
N MET A 201 -1.76 -2.04 20.88
CA MET A 201 -1.26 -3.34 21.36
C MET A 201 -0.64 -3.24 22.74
N LEU A 202 0.06 -2.15 23.06
CA LEU A 202 0.55 -1.88 24.42
C LEU A 202 -0.58 -1.75 25.43
N ALA A 203 -1.68 -1.06 25.05
CA ALA A 203 -2.87 -0.93 25.89
C ALA A 203 -3.55 -2.29 26.15
N ILE A 204 -3.55 -3.20 25.15
CA ILE A 204 -4.02 -4.58 25.33
C ILE A 204 -3.13 -5.34 26.32
N GLU A 205 -1.80 -5.25 26.17
CA GLU A 205 -0.84 -5.90 27.08
C GLU A 205 -1.00 -5.40 28.53
N ARG A 206 -1.28 -4.10 28.69
CA ARG A 206 -1.53 -3.47 30.00
C ARG A 206 -2.94 -3.70 30.53
N LYS A 207 -3.79 -4.38 29.76
CA LYS A 207 -5.21 -4.65 30.09
C LYS A 207 -6.07 -3.38 30.22
N GLU A 208 -5.66 -2.29 29.55
CA GLU A 208 -6.43 -1.05 29.47
C GLU A 208 -7.62 -1.17 28.51
N VAL A 209 -7.50 -2.05 27.50
CA VAL A 209 -8.57 -2.43 26.57
C VAL A 209 -8.64 -3.95 26.42
N ASP A 210 -9.81 -4.44 26.01
CA ASP A 210 -10.10 -5.88 25.93
C ASP A 210 -9.63 -6.52 24.62
N GLY A 211 -9.42 -5.70 23.59
CA GLY A 211 -9.00 -6.18 22.29
C GLY A 211 -9.01 -5.10 21.23
N ARG A 212 -8.91 -5.53 19.99
CA ARG A 212 -9.05 -4.67 18.81
C ARG A 212 -9.46 -5.45 17.58
N ALA A 213 -10.05 -4.75 16.61
CA ALA A 213 -10.00 -5.18 15.23
C ALA A 213 -8.70 -4.69 14.59
N GLY A 214 -8.14 -5.47 13.68
CA GLY A 214 -6.89 -5.13 13.00
C GLY A 214 -6.64 -6.00 11.78
N SER A 215 -5.67 -5.65 10.92
CA SER A 215 -5.20 -6.59 9.91
C SER A 215 -4.57 -7.80 10.61
N TYR A 216 -4.88 -8.99 10.09
CA TYR A 216 -4.46 -10.24 10.72
C TYR A 216 -2.93 -10.32 10.85
N SER A 217 -2.20 -9.92 9.81
CA SER A 217 -0.73 -9.87 9.83
C SER A 217 -0.15 -8.94 10.90
N ALA A 218 -0.87 -7.88 11.31
CA ALA A 218 -0.46 -7.03 12.42
C ALA A 218 -0.80 -7.64 13.79
N LEU A 219 -1.82 -8.50 13.86
CA LEU A 219 -2.23 -9.23 15.07
C LEU A 219 -1.41 -10.51 15.27
N LYS A 220 -0.93 -11.12 14.19
CA LYS A 220 -0.27 -12.45 14.18
C LYS A 220 0.85 -12.61 15.23
N PRO A 221 1.81 -11.66 15.39
CA PRO A 221 2.85 -11.77 16.41
C PRO A 221 2.32 -11.86 17.85
N PHE A 222 1.16 -11.27 18.10
CA PHE A 222 0.51 -11.27 19.42
C PHE A 222 -0.36 -12.52 19.62
N ILE A 223 -0.96 -13.02 18.54
CA ILE A 223 -1.67 -14.30 18.51
C ILE A 223 -0.70 -15.44 18.82
N ASP A 224 0.45 -15.48 18.16
CA ASP A 224 1.46 -16.53 18.33
C ASP A 224 2.08 -16.52 19.74
N ARG A 225 2.13 -15.35 20.38
CA ARG A 225 2.53 -15.21 21.80
C ARG A 225 1.41 -15.56 22.79
N GLY A 226 0.20 -15.89 22.30
CA GLY A 226 -0.94 -16.20 23.14
C GLY A 226 -1.54 -14.98 23.87
N LEU A 227 -1.22 -13.75 23.47
CA LEU A 227 -1.71 -12.53 24.12
C LEU A 227 -3.14 -12.18 23.69
N VAL A 228 -3.47 -12.42 22.42
CA VAL A 228 -4.80 -12.19 21.88
C VAL A 228 -5.29 -13.43 21.11
N ARG A 229 -6.60 -13.57 21.03
CA ARG A 229 -7.30 -14.63 20.29
C ARG A 229 -8.20 -14.00 19.26
N PRO A 230 -8.04 -14.31 17.95
CA PRO A 230 -8.98 -13.87 16.92
C PRO A 230 -10.28 -14.67 17.02
N LEU A 231 -11.42 -14.02 16.84
CA LEU A 231 -12.75 -14.66 17.03
C LEU A 231 -13.65 -14.57 15.81
N ILE A 232 -13.42 -13.59 14.91
CA ILE A 232 -14.17 -13.42 13.66
C ILE A 232 -13.28 -12.67 12.67
N ARG A 233 -13.49 -12.91 11.36
CA ARG A 233 -12.76 -12.26 10.28
C ARG A 233 -13.68 -11.62 9.23
N GLY A 234 -13.12 -10.74 8.43
CA GLY A 234 -13.72 -10.28 7.19
C GLY A 234 -13.61 -11.33 6.07
N LYS A 235 -14.01 -10.94 4.85
CA LYS A 235 -14.09 -11.83 3.68
C LYS A 235 -12.74 -12.40 3.27
N ALA A 236 -11.70 -11.57 3.18
CA ALA A 236 -10.37 -12.04 2.83
C ALA A 236 -9.83 -13.00 3.90
N SER A 237 -9.03 -13.98 3.49
CA SER A 237 -8.45 -14.99 4.38
C SER A 237 -6.93 -15.03 4.20
N GLU A 238 -6.22 -15.23 5.28
CA GLU A 238 -4.79 -15.48 5.34
C GLU A 238 -4.54 -16.80 6.08
N PRO A 239 -3.37 -17.45 5.92
CA PRO A 239 -3.03 -18.68 6.63
C PRO A 239 -3.20 -18.52 8.15
N GLY A 240 -3.95 -19.45 8.75
CA GLY A 240 -4.30 -19.47 10.17
C GLY A 240 -5.66 -18.84 10.52
N MET A 241 -6.43 -18.39 9.51
CA MET A 241 -7.77 -17.84 9.70
C MET A 241 -8.90 -18.74 9.17
N GLU A 242 -8.57 -19.91 8.66
CA GLU A 242 -9.49 -20.77 7.90
C GLU A 242 -10.74 -21.14 8.71
N ASN A 243 -10.56 -21.34 10.01
CA ASN A 243 -11.62 -21.77 10.92
C ASN A 243 -12.37 -20.59 11.59
N LEU A 244 -12.00 -19.35 11.30
CA LEU A 244 -12.70 -18.19 11.84
C LEU A 244 -13.99 -17.94 11.06
N PRO A 245 -15.11 -17.66 11.75
CA PRO A 245 -16.34 -17.28 11.07
C PRO A 245 -16.13 -15.99 10.27
N VAL A 246 -16.80 -15.91 9.11
CA VAL A 246 -16.79 -14.74 8.23
C VAL A 246 -17.96 -13.84 8.60
N ASP A 247 -17.70 -12.55 8.74
CA ASP A 247 -18.71 -11.55 9.11
C ASP A 247 -19.94 -11.57 8.17
N GLU A 248 -19.68 -11.56 6.85
CA GLU A 248 -20.73 -11.57 5.83
C GLU A 248 -21.64 -12.81 5.90
N ASP A 249 -21.11 -13.95 6.35
CA ASP A 249 -21.87 -15.21 6.43
C ASP A 249 -22.79 -15.26 7.67
N LEU A 250 -22.44 -14.51 8.73
CA LEU A 250 -23.22 -14.44 9.96
C LEU A 250 -24.34 -13.39 9.90
N VAL A 251 -24.23 -12.38 9.03
CA VAL A 251 -25.24 -11.34 8.90
C VAL A 251 -26.45 -11.85 8.15
N THR A 252 -27.63 -11.71 8.76
CA THR A 252 -28.93 -12.05 8.14
C THR A 252 -29.59 -10.85 7.45
N ASP A 253 -29.29 -9.64 7.93
CA ASP A 253 -29.79 -8.40 7.33
C ASP A 253 -29.17 -8.14 5.96
N LYS A 254 -30.01 -7.89 4.94
CA LYS A 254 -29.54 -7.72 3.55
C LYS A 254 -28.66 -6.48 3.38
N ARG A 255 -28.97 -5.37 4.05
CA ARG A 255 -28.18 -4.13 3.99
C ARG A 255 -26.86 -4.30 4.73
N GLY A 256 -26.89 -4.92 5.91
CA GLY A 256 -25.69 -5.28 6.66
C GLY A 256 -24.72 -6.13 5.82
N LYS A 257 -25.23 -7.09 5.08
CA LYS A 257 -24.42 -7.92 4.17
C LYS A 257 -23.74 -7.10 3.07
N ILE A 258 -24.49 -6.17 2.45
CA ILE A 258 -23.93 -5.25 1.46
C ILE A 258 -22.82 -4.39 2.09
N PHE A 259 -23.05 -3.85 3.30
CA PHE A 259 -22.07 -2.96 3.94
C PHE A 259 -20.79 -3.70 4.36
N MET A 260 -20.90 -4.93 4.85
CA MET A 260 -19.73 -5.76 5.11
C MET A 260 -18.97 -6.09 3.84
N SER A 261 -19.67 -6.41 2.75
CA SER A 261 -19.03 -6.66 1.45
C SER A 261 -18.35 -5.41 0.89
N MET A 262 -18.96 -4.22 0.99
CA MET A 262 -18.33 -2.96 0.61
C MET A 262 -17.04 -2.72 1.40
N ARG A 263 -17.09 -2.88 2.73
CA ARG A 263 -15.90 -2.74 3.57
C ARG A 263 -14.81 -3.75 3.17
N SER A 264 -15.19 -5.00 2.94
CA SER A 264 -14.27 -6.06 2.52
C SER A 264 -13.61 -5.80 1.17
N ALA A 265 -14.24 -5.03 0.28
CA ALA A 265 -13.59 -4.61 -0.97
C ALA A 265 -12.27 -3.86 -0.71
N GLY A 266 -12.20 -3.05 0.36
CA GLY A 266 -10.96 -2.40 0.78
C GLY A 266 -9.84 -3.37 1.17
N GLU A 267 -10.16 -4.59 1.62
CA GLU A 267 -9.17 -5.61 1.96
C GLU A 267 -8.38 -6.08 0.75
N LEU A 268 -9.01 -6.10 -0.44
CA LEU A 268 -8.37 -6.48 -1.71
C LEU A 268 -7.33 -5.46 -2.16
N ILE A 269 -7.42 -4.20 -1.73
CA ILE A 269 -6.40 -3.17 -1.96
C ILE A 269 -5.28 -3.28 -0.92
N GLY A 270 -5.58 -3.80 0.25
CA GLY A 270 -4.66 -4.10 1.34
C GLY A 270 -3.76 -2.94 1.75
N ARG A 271 -2.52 -2.92 1.25
CA ARG A 271 -1.51 -1.87 1.52
C ARG A 271 -1.12 -1.17 0.22
N PRO A 272 -1.91 -0.17 -0.22
CA PRO A 272 -1.72 0.50 -1.50
C PRO A 272 -0.49 1.41 -1.52
N TYR A 273 0.08 1.53 -2.74
CA TYR A 273 1.10 2.51 -3.07
C TYR A 273 0.67 3.30 -4.29
N VAL A 274 0.76 4.62 -4.20
CA VAL A 274 0.32 5.56 -5.22
C VAL A 274 1.37 6.64 -5.45
N ALA A 275 1.40 7.20 -6.66
CA ALA A 275 2.11 8.41 -6.99
C ALA A 275 1.11 9.56 -7.24
N PRO A 276 1.56 10.82 -7.25
CA PRO A 276 0.72 11.96 -7.57
C PRO A 276 0.02 11.81 -8.93
N PRO A 277 -1.15 12.43 -9.12
CA PRO A 277 -1.77 12.52 -10.43
C PRO A 277 -0.81 13.08 -11.48
N ARG A 278 -0.90 12.61 -12.72
CA ARG A 278 -0.08 13.06 -13.87
C ARG A 278 1.41 12.74 -13.76
N THR A 279 1.82 11.83 -12.86
CA THR A 279 3.18 11.28 -12.92
C THR A 279 3.41 10.64 -14.30
N PRO A 280 4.51 10.97 -15.02
CA PRO A 280 4.74 10.54 -16.39
C PRO A 280 4.67 9.02 -16.57
N PRO A 281 4.11 8.52 -17.68
CA PRO A 281 3.96 7.08 -17.91
C PRO A 281 5.26 6.30 -17.83
N GLU A 282 6.37 6.85 -18.33
CA GLU A 282 7.70 6.24 -18.29
C GLU A 282 8.20 6.05 -16.85
N VAL A 283 7.99 7.05 -15.98
CA VAL A 283 8.32 6.99 -14.56
C VAL A 283 7.43 5.96 -13.86
N MET A 284 6.14 5.95 -14.17
CA MET A 284 5.21 4.97 -13.61
C MET A 284 5.52 3.54 -14.03
N ASN A 285 5.98 3.33 -15.26
CA ASN A 285 6.40 2.00 -15.70
C ASN A 285 7.60 1.50 -14.88
N ILE A 286 8.62 2.34 -14.67
CA ILE A 286 9.77 2.00 -13.82
C ILE A 286 9.30 1.63 -12.40
N LEU A 287 8.44 2.45 -11.78
CA LEU A 287 7.94 2.22 -10.43
C LEU A 287 7.13 0.92 -10.33
N ARG A 288 6.21 0.68 -11.27
CA ARG A 288 5.37 -0.54 -11.30
C ARG A 288 6.17 -1.80 -11.52
N GLU A 289 7.12 -1.78 -12.46
CA GLU A 289 7.99 -2.93 -12.72
C GLU A 289 8.88 -3.24 -11.52
N ALA A 290 9.52 -2.21 -10.94
CA ALA A 290 10.34 -2.38 -9.75
C ALA A 290 9.50 -2.93 -8.59
N PHE A 291 8.32 -2.37 -8.36
CA PHE A 291 7.40 -2.82 -7.31
C PHE A 291 6.99 -4.29 -7.50
N ALA A 292 6.62 -4.68 -8.72
CA ALA A 292 6.26 -6.07 -9.03
C ALA A 292 7.46 -7.03 -8.84
N LYS A 293 8.69 -6.61 -9.18
CA LYS A 293 9.91 -7.39 -8.95
C LYS A 293 10.21 -7.54 -7.47
N VAL A 294 10.10 -6.44 -6.70
CA VAL A 294 10.32 -6.44 -5.23
C VAL A 294 9.40 -7.44 -4.54
N ILE A 295 8.09 -7.43 -4.85
CA ILE A 295 7.13 -8.34 -4.20
C ILE A 295 7.42 -9.82 -4.50
N LYS A 296 8.11 -10.10 -5.60
CA LYS A 296 8.55 -11.45 -5.99
C LYS A 296 9.95 -11.81 -5.48
N ASP A 297 10.69 -10.85 -4.93
CA ASP A 297 12.06 -11.05 -4.46
C ASP A 297 12.09 -12.12 -3.35
N PRO A 298 12.89 -13.19 -3.49
CA PRO A 298 12.97 -14.27 -2.50
C PRO A 298 13.45 -13.79 -1.12
N GLU A 299 14.34 -12.80 -1.09
CA GLU A 299 14.84 -12.24 0.17
C GLU A 299 13.74 -11.46 0.90
N LEU A 300 12.95 -10.64 0.16
CA LEU A 300 11.78 -9.98 0.72
C LEU A 300 10.78 -10.99 1.29
N LYS A 301 10.48 -12.05 0.54
CA LYS A 301 9.56 -13.11 0.98
C LYS A 301 10.06 -13.79 2.25
N LYS A 302 11.35 -14.14 2.31
CA LYS A 302 11.96 -14.72 3.51
C LYS A 302 11.87 -13.77 4.70
N GLU A 303 12.15 -12.49 4.50
CA GLU A 303 12.05 -11.48 5.55
C GLU A 303 10.60 -11.25 5.97
N SER A 304 9.65 -11.24 5.03
CA SER A 304 8.23 -11.07 5.33
C SER A 304 7.70 -12.22 6.19
N GLN A 305 8.06 -13.46 5.87
CA GLN A 305 7.73 -14.64 6.69
C GLN A 305 8.30 -14.53 8.09
N LYS A 306 9.58 -14.14 8.23
CA LYS A 306 10.20 -13.92 9.55
C LYS A 306 9.48 -12.84 10.36
N ASN A 307 8.96 -11.81 9.69
CA ASN A 307 8.21 -10.72 10.32
C ASN A 307 6.70 -11.01 10.43
N GLN A 308 6.24 -12.21 10.04
CA GLN A 308 4.84 -12.62 10.04
C GLN A 308 3.93 -11.64 9.28
N MET A 309 4.43 -11.15 8.14
CA MET A 309 3.71 -10.24 7.26
C MET A 309 3.50 -10.89 5.91
N GLU A 310 2.25 -11.11 5.53
CA GLU A 310 1.93 -11.58 4.18
C GLU A 310 2.32 -10.53 3.13
N VAL A 311 2.90 -11.03 2.02
CA VAL A 311 3.26 -10.23 0.86
C VAL A 311 2.67 -10.86 -0.39
N GLN A 312 1.73 -10.15 -1.00
CA GLN A 312 1.04 -10.56 -2.22
C GLN A 312 0.94 -9.36 -3.17
N TYR A 313 1.39 -9.55 -4.40
CA TYR A 313 1.27 -8.48 -5.40
C TYR A 313 -0.17 -8.30 -5.86
N VAL A 314 -0.70 -7.10 -5.69
CA VAL A 314 -1.94 -6.64 -6.30
C VAL A 314 -1.58 -5.56 -7.30
N SER A 315 -1.92 -5.77 -8.56
CA SER A 315 -1.55 -4.84 -9.62
C SER A 315 -2.31 -3.50 -9.52
N ALA A 316 -1.77 -2.45 -10.13
CA ALA A 316 -2.47 -1.16 -10.23
C ALA A 316 -3.85 -1.30 -10.89
N LYS A 317 -3.97 -2.19 -11.90
CA LYS A 317 -5.24 -2.49 -12.57
C LYS A 317 -6.24 -3.14 -11.61
N ASP A 318 -5.81 -4.08 -10.79
CA ASP A 318 -6.68 -4.75 -9.83
C ASP A 318 -7.14 -3.76 -8.75
N CYS A 319 -6.25 -2.89 -8.25
CA CYS A 319 -6.62 -1.81 -7.34
C CYS A 319 -7.70 -0.90 -7.96
N GLN A 320 -7.56 -0.52 -9.24
CA GLN A 320 -8.56 0.29 -9.95
C GLN A 320 -9.88 -0.44 -10.13
N ASN A 321 -9.87 -1.75 -10.39
CA ASN A 321 -11.09 -2.56 -10.47
C ASN A 321 -11.85 -2.55 -9.14
N VAL A 322 -11.15 -2.67 -8.03
CA VAL A 322 -11.75 -2.57 -6.68
C VAL A 322 -12.36 -1.18 -6.44
N LEU A 323 -11.66 -0.11 -6.83
CA LEU A 323 -12.22 1.25 -6.74
C LEU A 323 -13.52 1.38 -7.54
N ASN A 324 -13.54 0.87 -8.77
CA ASN A 324 -14.75 0.88 -9.59
C ASN A 324 -15.93 0.16 -8.90
N THR A 325 -15.66 -0.95 -8.20
CA THR A 325 -16.68 -1.66 -7.44
C THR A 325 -17.21 -0.81 -6.27
N ILE A 326 -16.31 -0.11 -5.55
CA ILE A 326 -16.69 0.76 -4.43
C ILE A 326 -17.53 1.95 -4.92
N PHE A 327 -17.13 2.60 -6.01
CA PHE A 327 -17.79 3.82 -6.50
C PHE A 327 -19.06 3.58 -7.33
N ARG A 328 -19.36 2.34 -7.72
CA ARG A 328 -20.59 1.99 -8.45
C ARG A 328 -21.80 1.70 -7.55
N GLN A 329 -21.66 1.85 -6.25
CA GLN A 329 -22.79 1.59 -5.34
C GLN A 329 -23.91 2.64 -5.53
N PRO A 330 -25.19 2.24 -5.42
CA PRO A 330 -26.30 3.17 -5.48
C PRO A 330 -26.25 4.24 -4.37
N ASP A 331 -26.75 5.43 -4.66
CA ASP A 331 -26.71 6.57 -3.72
C ASP A 331 -27.44 6.29 -2.40
N ASP A 332 -28.54 5.54 -2.42
CA ASP A 332 -29.26 5.14 -1.21
C ASP A 332 -28.43 4.22 -0.32
N VAL A 333 -27.67 3.29 -0.92
CA VAL A 333 -26.73 2.41 -0.22
C VAL A 333 -25.60 3.24 0.41
N ILE A 334 -25.00 4.17 -0.35
CA ILE A 334 -23.93 5.05 0.12
C ILE A 334 -24.43 5.91 1.30
N LYS A 335 -25.62 6.53 1.16
CA LYS A 335 -26.22 7.35 2.18
C LYS A 335 -26.51 6.57 3.47
N GLU A 336 -26.95 5.33 3.36
CA GLU A 336 -27.20 4.49 4.51
C GLU A 336 -25.90 4.02 5.16
N PHE A 337 -24.90 3.59 4.35
CA PHE A 337 -23.57 3.22 4.83
C PHE A 337 -22.90 4.34 5.62
N SER A 338 -23.10 5.60 5.24
CA SER A 338 -22.56 6.77 5.95
C SER A 338 -23.08 6.95 7.38
N LYS A 339 -24.16 6.29 7.77
CA LYS A 339 -24.67 6.32 9.15
C LYS A 339 -23.74 5.53 10.09
N TYR A 340 -23.13 4.47 9.58
CA TYR A 340 -22.31 3.54 10.36
C TYR A 340 -20.82 3.84 10.27
N ILE A 341 -20.37 4.34 9.12
CA ILE A 341 -18.96 4.60 8.86
C ILE A 341 -18.66 6.09 9.06
N LYS A 342 -17.82 6.38 10.03
CA LYS A 342 -17.36 7.74 10.37
C LYS A 342 -15.85 7.86 10.13
N PHE A 343 -15.38 9.11 10.02
CA PHE A 343 -13.98 9.46 9.84
C PHE A 343 -13.53 10.50 10.85
#